data_39e7e8117d7f25b28d85ec9dd4fca1d0
#
_entry.id   39e7e8117d7f25b28d85ec9dd4fca1d0
#
_cell.length_a   1.000
_cell.length_b   1.000
_cell.length_c   1.000
_cell.angle_alpha   90.00
_cell.angle_beta   90.00
_cell.angle_gamma   90.00
#
_symmetry.space_group_name_H-M   'P 1'
#
loop_
_entity.id
_entity.type
_entity.pdbx_description
1 polymer ?
#
loop_
_entity_poly.entity_id
_entity_poly.type
_entity_poly.pdbx_seq_one_letter_code
_entity_poly.pdbx_strand_id
1 'polypeptide(L)'
;SCEAIRVLCCELARVSSHLLGVGVYGMDAGAWTVFMYTFTEREKLYTLFEELTGARFTTSYTRIGGVARDIPDGWLGRVLEFCKGVLPVIDQVDKLLTRNRIFMDRTVGIGAISKEDAIAYGLTGPNLRASGIDLDLRKDKPYLGYEKFDFEVPVGTTGDCYDRYLMRAEEIRQSVSIIRQCIDQFPEGSYYAPVSYTHLRAHETLNH
;
A
#
# COMPACT_ATOMS: atom_id res chain seq x y z
N SER A 1 18.19 -9.53 2.54
CA SER A 1 17.71 -8.22 2.06
C SER A 1 16.52 -8.35 1.12
N CYS A 2 16.43 -9.36 0.26
CA CYS A 2 15.37 -9.54 -0.71
C CYS A 2 13.94 -9.45 -0.14
N GLU A 3 13.64 -10.11 0.98
CA GLU A 3 12.32 -10.05 1.62
C GLU A 3 11.99 -8.63 2.09
N ALA A 4 12.95 -7.95 2.70
CA ALA A 4 12.77 -6.56 3.13
C ALA A 4 12.49 -5.63 1.95
N ILE A 5 13.21 -5.78 0.83
CA ILE A 5 12.94 -5.01 -0.39
C ILE A 5 11.52 -5.26 -0.89
N ARG A 6 11.06 -6.52 -0.88
CA ARG A 6 9.70 -6.87 -1.28
C ARG A 6 8.64 -6.26 -0.37
N VAL A 7 8.86 -6.27 0.95
CA VAL A 7 7.97 -5.59 1.91
C VAL A 7 7.90 -4.10 1.62
N LEU A 8 9.05 -3.43 1.41
CA LEU A 8 9.08 -2.02 1.04
C LEU A 8 8.27 -1.75 -0.25
N CYS A 9 8.47 -2.55 -1.29
CA CYS A 9 7.70 -2.43 -2.53
C CYS A 9 6.19 -2.63 -2.30
N CYS A 10 5.79 -3.62 -1.50
CA CYS A 10 4.38 -3.89 -1.20
C CYS A 10 3.72 -2.73 -0.45
N GLU A 11 4.39 -2.19 0.58
CA GLU A 11 3.82 -1.11 1.36
C GLU A 11 3.85 0.24 0.63
N LEU A 12 4.89 0.55 -0.15
CA LEU A 12 4.91 1.73 -1.03
C LEU A 12 3.79 1.64 -2.10
N ALA A 13 3.57 0.47 -2.68
CA ALA A 13 2.47 0.25 -3.63
C ALA A 13 1.11 0.40 -2.95
N ARG A 14 0.96 -0.05 -1.70
CA ARG A 14 -0.26 0.13 -0.90
C ARG A 14 -0.52 1.61 -0.64
N VAL A 15 0.49 2.36 -0.20
CA VAL A 15 0.40 3.82 -0.02
C VAL A 15 -0.04 4.49 -1.32
N SER A 16 0.60 4.15 -2.44
CA SER A 16 0.24 4.68 -3.76
C SER A 16 -1.22 4.40 -4.13
N SER A 17 -1.68 3.16 -3.90
CA SER A 17 -3.06 2.75 -4.17
C SER A 17 -4.06 3.48 -3.28
N HIS A 18 -3.77 3.63 -1.99
CA HIS A 18 -4.67 4.32 -1.07
C HIS A 18 -4.70 5.83 -1.30
N LEU A 19 -3.59 6.46 -1.67
CA LEU A 19 -3.58 7.86 -2.10
C LEU A 19 -4.48 8.08 -3.32
N LEU A 20 -4.48 7.15 -4.30
CA LEU A 20 -5.45 7.17 -5.40
C LEU A 20 -6.86 7.06 -4.88
N GLY A 21 -7.15 6.04 -4.06
CA GLY A 21 -8.48 5.78 -3.54
C GLY A 21 -9.06 6.98 -2.78
N VAL A 22 -8.29 7.53 -1.83
CA VAL A 22 -8.68 8.70 -1.03
C VAL A 22 -8.88 9.94 -1.93
N GLY A 23 -7.97 10.18 -2.88
CA GLY A 23 -8.05 11.30 -3.80
C GLY A 23 -9.31 11.27 -4.67
N VAL A 24 -9.62 10.10 -5.26
CA VAL A 24 -10.81 9.90 -6.09
C VAL A 24 -12.10 10.02 -5.26
N TYR A 25 -12.15 9.47 -4.07
CA TYR A 25 -13.28 9.64 -3.16
C TYR A 25 -13.56 11.13 -2.88
N GLY A 26 -12.48 11.90 -2.60
CA GLY A 26 -12.62 13.35 -2.43
C GLY A 26 -13.15 14.04 -3.69
N MET A 27 -12.60 13.69 -4.84
CA MET A 27 -13.00 14.26 -6.14
C MET A 27 -14.46 13.97 -6.47
N ASP A 28 -14.91 12.72 -6.32
CA ASP A 28 -16.29 12.29 -6.58
C ASP A 28 -17.29 12.98 -5.64
N ALA A 29 -16.86 13.28 -4.41
CA ALA A 29 -17.63 14.08 -3.47
C ALA A 29 -17.51 15.59 -3.70
N GLY A 30 -16.83 16.05 -4.75
CA GLY A 30 -16.68 17.46 -5.11
C GLY A 30 -15.48 18.19 -4.49
N ALA A 31 -14.59 17.47 -3.77
CA ALA A 31 -13.39 18.03 -3.17
C ALA A 31 -12.15 17.82 -4.07
N TRP A 32 -12.13 18.47 -5.23
CA TRP A 32 -11.08 18.35 -6.24
C TRP A 32 -9.64 18.60 -5.69
N THR A 33 -9.51 19.53 -4.76
CA THR A 33 -8.22 19.87 -4.15
C THR A 33 -7.55 18.68 -3.46
N VAL A 34 -8.35 17.79 -2.86
CA VAL A 34 -7.84 16.58 -2.21
C VAL A 34 -7.18 15.64 -3.21
N PHE A 35 -7.79 15.48 -4.39
CA PHE A 35 -7.19 14.72 -5.48
C PHE A 35 -5.82 15.29 -5.88
N MET A 36 -5.70 16.61 -6.01
CA MET A 36 -4.42 17.26 -6.36
C MET A 36 -3.34 16.99 -5.30
N TYR A 37 -3.67 17.10 -4.01
CA TYR A 37 -2.72 16.82 -2.93
C TYR A 37 -2.25 15.36 -2.93
N THR A 38 -3.16 14.42 -3.02
CA THR A 38 -2.81 13.00 -3.02
C THR A 38 -2.00 12.59 -4.26
N PHE A 39 -2.30 13.15 -5.43
CA PHE A 39 -1.56 12.87 -6.65
C PHE A 39 -0.17 13.52 -6.67
N THR A 40 0.02 14.67 -6.03
CA THR A 40 1.35 15.24 -5.83
C THR A 40 2.25 14.29 -5.02
N GLU A 41 1.71 13.65 -3.99
CA GLU A 41 2.48 12.65 -3.24
C GLU A 41 2.70 11.35 -4.05
N ARG A 42 1.72 10.94 -4.87
CA ARG A 42 1.92 9.79 -5.78
C ARG A 42 3.03 10.02 -6.81
N GLU A 43 3.20 11.23 -7.31
CA GLU A 43 4.30 11.55 -8.22
C GLU A 43 5.66 11.33 -7.56
N LYS A 44 5.82 11.68 -6.29
CA LYS A 44 7.06 11.39 -5.53
C LYS A 44 7.31 9.88 -5.43
N LEU A 45 6.24 9.09 -5.19
CA LEU A 45 6.34 7.62 -5.18
C LEU A 45 6.74 7.06 -6.54
N TYR A 46 6.20 7.58 -7.62
CA TYR A 46 6.59 7.17 -8.97
C TYR A 46 8.06 7.42 -9.26
N THR A 47 8.61 8.52 -8.79
CA THR A 47 10.06 8.77 -8.88
C THR A 47 10.86 7.73 -8.13
N LEU A 48 10.46 7.36 -6.90
CA LEU A 48 11.10 6.30 -6.12
C LEU A 48 11.01 4.93 -6.81
N PHE A 49 9.87 4.60 -7.41
CA PHE A 49 9.73 3.36 -8.17
C PHE A 49 10.56 3.38 -9.46
N GLU A 50 10.62 4.49 -10.17
CA GLU A 50 11.43 4.65 -11.38
C GLU A 50 12.92 4.45 -11.09
N GLU A 51 13.43 5.03 -10.02
CA GLU A 51 14.80 4.82 -9.56
C GLU A 51 15.07 3.34 -9.24
N LEU A 52 14.15 2.68 -8.55
CA LEU A 52 14.32 1.29 -8.12
C LEU A 52 14.13 0.30 -9.27
N THR A 53 13.12 0.48 -10.10
CA THR A 53 12.64 -0.52 -11.05
C THR A 53 12.88 -0.18 -12.51
N GLY A 54 13.11 1.10 -12.82
CA GLY A 54 13.19 1.64 -14.17
C GLY A 54 11.83 1.95 -14.79
N ALA A 55 10.72 1.75 -14.05
CA ALA A 55 9.37 2.04 -14.52
C ALA A 55 8.55 2.72 -13.41
N ARG A 56 7.70 3.65 -13.78
CA ARG A 56 6.93 4.49 -12.85
C ARG A 56 5.78 3.74 -12.19
N PHE A 57 5.12 2.83 -12.90
CA PHE A 57 3.90 2.19 -12.42
C PHE A 57 3.91 0.67 -12.65
N THR A 58 3.89 0.19 -13.88
CA THR A 58 3.89 -1.24 -14.17
C THR A 58 5.31 -1.80 -14.12
N THR A 59 5.62 -2.56 -13.08
CA THR A 59 6.97 -3.07 -12.86
C THR A 59 7.02 -4.60 -12.90
N SER A 60 8.12 -5.16 -13.38
CA SER A 60 8.47 -6.58 -13.26
C SER A 60 9.69 -6.78 -12.35
N TYR A 61 9.75 -6.00 -11.27
CA TYR A 61 10.90 -5.94 -10.39
C TYR A 61 11.00 -7.14 -9.46
N THR A 62 9.89 -7.57 -8.87
CA THR A 62 9.83 -8.78 -8.04
C THR A 62 9.79 -10.02 -8.93
N ARG A 63 10.70 -10.98 -8.68
CA ARG A 63 10.87 -12.18 -9.51
C ARG A 63 10.94 -13.43 -8.63
N ILE A 64 10.76 -14.60 -9.24
CA ILE A 64 11.04 -15.87 -8.57
C ILE A 64 12.53 -15.88 -8.20
N GLY A 65 12.80 -16.13 -6.91
CA GLY A 65 14.16 -16.11 -6.36
C GLY A 65 14.66 -14.77 -5.85
N GLY A 66 13.92 -13.66 -6.06
CA GLY A 66 14.39 -12.38 -5.55
C GLY A 66 13.77 -11.13 -6.18
N VAL A 67 14.62 -10.15 -6.40
CA VAL A 67 14.30 -8.91 -7.13
C VAL A 67 15.27 -8.73 -8.28
N ALA A 68 14.89 -7.94 -9.30
CA ALA A 68 15.63 -7.83 -10.55
C ALA A 68 17.03 -7.18 -10.41
N ARG A 69 17.18 -6.29 -9.43
CA ARG A 69 18.45 -5.58 -9.12
C ARG A 69 18.41 -5.12 -7.67
N ASP A 70 19.56 -4.80 -7.12
CA ASP A 70 19.68 -4.25 -5.76
C ASP A 70 19.15 -2.82 -5.68
N ILE A 71 18.96 -2.33 -4.46
CA ILE A 71 18.52 -0.97 -4.21
C ILE A 71 19.64 0.03 -4.57
N PRO A 72 19.30 1.17 -5.21
CA PRO A 72 20.27 2.21 -5.50
C PRO A 72 20.79 2.89 -4.23
N ASP A 73 22.01 3.41 -4.29
CA ASP A 73 22.62 4.14 -3.19
C ASP A 73 21.74 5.31 -2.71
N GLY A 74 21.55 5.41 -1.40
CA GLY A 74 20.75 6.44 -0.77
C GLY A 74 19.22 6.32 -0.97
N TRP A 75 18.73 5.30 -1.69
CA TRP A 75 17.30 5.13 -1.96
C TRP A 75 16.47 4.98 -0.67
N LEU A 76 16.94 4.21 0.30
CA LEU A 76 16.26 4.06 1.60
C LEU A 76 16.09 5.40 2.34
N GLY A 77 17.08 6.28 2.25
CA GLY A 77 17.00 7.64 2.81
C GLY A 77 15.91 8.48 2.14
N ARG A 78 15.78 8.38 0.81
CA ARG A 78 14.72 9.07 0.04
C ARG A 78 13.33 8.52 0.38
N VAL A 79 13.21 7.20 0.60
CA VAL A 79 11.95 6.59 1.07
C VAL A 79 11.58 7.12 2.45
N LEU A 80 12.52 7.25 3.38
CA LEU A 80 12.26 7.84 4.70
C LEU A 80 11.84 9.31 4.62
N GLU A 81 12.44 10.07 3.72
CA GLU A 81 12.05 11.47 3.47
C GLU A 81 10.61 11.54 2.94
N PHE A 82 10.27 10.70 1.96
CA PHE A 82 8.89 10.57 1.50
C PHE A 82 7.93 10.22 2.65
N CYS A 83 8.26 9.25 3.49
CA CYS A 83 7.45 8.86 4.64
C CYS A 83 7.23 10.00 5.65
N LYS A 84 8.20 10.90 5.81
CA LYS A 84 8.03 12.11 6.63
C LYS A 84 7.12 13.14 5.97
N GLY A 85 7.18 13.25 4.66
CA GLY A 85 6.42 14.22 3.88
C GLY A 85 4.95 13.87 3.67
N VAL A 86 4.63 12.57 3.51
CA VAL A 86 3.26 12.14 3.20
C VAL A 86 2.29 12.25 4.39
N LEU A 87 2.75 12.02 5.62
CA LEU A 87 1.88 12.05 6.80
C LEU A 87 1.21 13.42 7.02
N PRO A 88 1.92 14.57 6.97
CA PRO A 88 1.28 15.88 7.04
C PRO A 88 0.23 16.12 5.95
N VAL A 89 0.42 15.54 4.75
CA VAL A 89 -0.56 15.65 3.66
C VAL A 89 -1.82 14.84 3.99
N ILE A 90 -1.68 13.64 4.56
CA ILE A 90 -2.84 12.87 5.04
C ILE A 90 -3.58 13.62 6.15
N ASP A 91 -2.88 14.26 7.06
CA ASP A 91 -3.50 15.09 8.10
C ASP A 91 -4.24 16.32 7.52
N GLN A 92 -3.74 16.90 6.43
CA GLN A 92 -4.45 17.95 5.70
C GLN A 92 -5.72 17.42 5.00
N VAL A 93 -5.63 16.24 4.39
CA VAL A 93 -6.78 15.57 3.77
C VAL A 93 -7.84 15.27 4.82
N ASP A 94 -7.45 14.78 5.99
CA ASP A 94 -8.38 14.54 7.11
C ASP A 94 -9.10 15.82 7.54
N LYS A 95 -8.40 16.95 7.63
CA LYS A 95 -9.01 18.25 7.95
C LYS A 95 -10.00 18.71 6.89
N LEU A 96 -9.75 18.40 5.62
CA LEU A 96 -10.59 18.79 4.50
C LEU A 96 -11.83 17.89 4.34
N LEU A 97 -11.72 16.59 4.62
CA LEU A 97 -12.77 15.61 4.33
C LEU A 97 -13.46 15.06 5.58
N THR A 98 -12.71 14.57 6.57
CA THR A 98 -13.26 13.73 7.64
C THR A 98 -14.39 14.40 8.43
N ARG A 99 -14.31 15.71 8.65
CA ARG A 99 -15.38 16.48 9.35
C ARG A 99 -16.13 17.43 8.42
N ASN A 100 -15.96 17.29 7.11
CA ASN A 100 -16.66 18.10 6.15
C ASN A 100 -18.10 17.63 6.01
N ARG A 101 -19.05 18.50 6.30
CA ARG A 101 -20.48 18.17 6.27
C ARG A 101 -20.92 17.64 4.90
N ILE A 102 -20.50 18.27 3.81
CA ILE A 102 -20.87 17.86 2.46
C ILE A 102 -20.34 16.45 2.15
N PHE A 103 -19.11 16.16 2.57
CA PHE A 103 -18.51 14.85 2.39
C PHE A 103 -19.24 13.80 3.23
N MET A 104 -19.53 14.11 4.50
CA MET A 104 -20.28 13.20 5.37
C MET A 104 -21.68 12.93 4.84
N ASP A 105 -22.42 13.97 4.41
CA ASP A 105 -23.76 13.81 3.85
C ASP A 105 -23.79 12.94 2.59
N ARG A 106 -22.65 12.84 1.87
CA ARG A 106 -22.50 12.04 0.64
C ARG A 106 -21.93 10.65 0.85
N THR A 107 -21.45 10.32 2.03
CA THR A 107 -20.71 9.07 2.29
C THR A 107 -21.22 8.28 3.48
N VAL A 108 -21.70 8.93 4.54
CA VAL A 108 -22.21 8.26 5.74
C VAL A 108 -23.54 7.59 5.43
N GLY A 109 -23.65 6.29 5.72
CA GLY A 109 -24.82 5.47 5.44
C GLY A 109 -25.06 5.18 3.95
N ILE A 110 -24.18 5.64 3.06
CA ILE A 110 -24.32 5.42 1.61
C ILE A 110 -23.50 4.18 1.20
N GLY A 111 -24.14 3.28 0.44
CA GLY A 111 -23.48 2.06 -0.06
C GLY A 111 -22.98 1.16 1.07
N ALA A 112 -23.73 1.09 2.17
CA ALA A 112 -23.43 0.17 3.26
C ALA A 112 -23.53 -1.28 2.80
N ILE A 113 -22.53 -2.09 3.15
CA ILE A 113 -22.45 -3.51 2.81
C ILE A 113 -22.39 -4.28 4.13
N SER A 114 -23.32 -5.23 4.33
CA SER A 114 -23.36 -6.08 5.53
C SER A 114 -22.15 -7.02 5.58
N LYS A 115 -21.87 -7.57 6.76
CA LYS A 115 -20.81 -8.61 6.92
C LYS A 115 -21.09 -9.83 6.05
N GLU A 116 -22.34 -10.25 6.01
CA GLU A 116 -22.81 -11.40 5.27
C GLU A 116 -22.62 -11.20 3.76
N ASP A 117 -23.03 -10.04 3.26
CA ASP A 117 -22.85 -9.70 1.84
C ASP A 117 -21.36 -9.53 1.48
N ALA A 118 -20.58 -8.90 2.36
CA ALA A 118 -19.15 -8.74 2.13
C ALA A 118 -18.42 -10.08 1.96
N ILE A 119 -18.82 -11.10 2.76
CA ILE A 119 -18.30 -12.47 2.63
C ILE A 119 -18.85 -13.14 1.36
N ALA A 120 -20.15 -13.04 1.11
CA ALA A 120 -20.80 -13.68 -0.04
C ALA A 120 -20.26 -13.18 -1.38
N TYR A 121 -19.93 -11.88 -1.47
CA TYR A 121 -19.31 -11.27 -2.66
C TYR A 121 -17.78 -11.46 -2.73
N GLY A 122 -17.17 -12.08 -1.72
CA GLY A 122 -15.72 -12.29 -1.66
C GLY A 122 -14.91 -10.99 -1.57
N LEU A 123 -15.44 -9.99 -0.87
CA LEU A 123 -14.71 -8.73 -0.66
C LEU A 123 -13.45 -8.97 0.17
N THR A 124 -12.43 -8.16 -0.07
CA THR A 124 -11.15 -8.21 0.65
C THR A 124 -10.65 -6.79 0.93
N GLY A 125 -9.59 -6.69 1.75
CA GLY A 125 -8.91 -5.43 2.05
C GLY A 125 -9.80 -4.41 2.75
N PRO A 126 -9.61 -3.11 2.47
CA PRO A 126 -10.35 -2.03 3.14
C PRO A 126 -11.86 -2.15 3.01
N ASN A 127 -12.37 -2.71 1.93
CA ASN A 127 -13.81 -2.88 1.72
C ASN A 127 -14.39 -3.90 2.68
N LEU A 128 -13.71 -5.02 2.90
CA LEU A 128 -14.13 -6.04 3.86
C LEU A 128 -13.99 -5.53 5.30
N ARG A 129 -12.86 -4.90 5.62
CA ARG A 129 -12.61 -4.36 6.96
C ARG A 129 -13.56 -3.24 7.34
N ALA A 130 -13.98 -2.40 6.38
CA ALA A 130 -15.02 -1.39 6.62
C ALA A 130 -16.35 -2.01 7.08
N SER A 131 -16.70 -3.22 6.61
CA SER A 131 -17.88 -3.97 7.04
C SER A 131 -17.70 -4.68 8.40
N GLY A 132 -16.62 -4.40 9.13
CA GLY A 132 -16.39 -4.89 10.49
C GLY A 132 -15.83 -6.31 10.57
N ILE A 133 -15.15 -6.79 9.52
CA ILE A 133 -14.49 -8.08 9.49
C ILE A 133 -12.97 -7.85 9.59
N ASP A 134 -12.38 -8.32 10.67
CA ASP A 134 -10.94 -8.25 10.90
C ASP A 134 -10.25 -9.40 10.14
N LEU A 135 -9.87 -9.11 8.89
CA LEU A 135 -9.10 -10.03 8.05
C LEU A 135 -7.98 -9.27 7.35
N ASP A 136 -6.76 -9.59 7.73
CA ASP A 136 -5.55 -9.13 7.05
C ASP A 136 -4.52 -10.25 6.94
N LEU A 137 -4.23 -10.67 5.72
CA LEU A 137 -3.29 -11.77 5.46
C LEU A 137 -1.87 -11.50 5.99
N ARG A 138 -1.51 -10.24 6.22
CA ARG A 138 -0.22 -9.89 6.84
C ARG A 138 -0.15 -10.31 8.31
N LYS A 139 -1.32 -10.45 8.99
CA LYS A 139 -1.44 -10.94 10.38
C LYS A 139 -1.96 -12.37 10.46
N ASP A 140 -3.00 -12.71 9.70
CA ASP A 140 -3.66 -14.01 9.80
C ASP A 140 -2.86 -15.14 9.18
N LYS A 141 -2.12 -14.84 8.09
CA LYS A 141 -1.22 -15.77 7.40
C LYS A 141 0.04 -15.02 6.96
N PRO A 142 0.93 -14.65 7.89
CA PRO A 142 2.10 -13.82 7.60
C PRO A 142 2.97 -14.40 6.49
N TYR A 143 3.46 -13.52 5.64
CA TYR A 143 4.38 -13.82 4.54
C TYR A 143 5.47 -12.75 4.50
N LEU A 144 6.59 -13.00 3.84
CA LEU A 144 7.74 -12.08 3.71
C LEU A 144 8.25 -11.48 5.05
N GLY A 145 7.99 -12.15 6.18
CA GLY A 145 8.42 -11.67 7.49
C GLY A 145 7.54 -10.55 8.08
N TYR A 146 6.29 -10.40 7.63
CA TYR A 146 5.36 -9.42 8.20
C TYR A 146 5.11 -9.60 9.70
N GLU A 147 5.32 -10.80 10.24
CA GLU A 147 5.23 -11.11 11.67
C GLU A 147 6.23 -10.34 12.54
N LYS A 148 7.26 -9.74 11.93
CA LYS A 148 8.30 -8.96 12.61
C LYS A 148 7.93 -7.50 12.81
N PHE A 149 6.88 -7.03 12.15
CA PHE A 149 6.47 -5.64 12.17
C PHE A 149 5.27 -5.42 13.08
N ASP A 150 5.35 -4.35 13.85
CA ASP A 150 4.24 -3.90 14.68
C ASP A 150 3.36 -2.90 13.89
N PHE A 151 2.10 -3.28 13.69
CA PHE A 151 1.10 -2.45 13.02
C PHE A 151 -0.31 -2.88 13.45
N GLU A 152 -1.26 -1.98 13.34
CA GLU A 152 -2.66 -2.24 13.62
C GLU A 152 -3.44 -2.47 12.31
N VAL A 153 -4.48 -3.29 12.38
CA VAL A 153 -5.42 -3.50 11.29
C VAL A 153 -6.67 -2.67 11.58
N PRO A 154 -6.92 -1.58 10.85
CA PRO A 154 -8.11 -0.79 11.08
C PRO A 154 -9.35 -1.56 10.65
N VAL A 155 -10.40 -1.53 11.48
CA VAL A 155 -11.68 -2.20 11.25
C VAL A 155 -12.80 -1.20 11.45
N GLY A 156 -13.68 -1.09 10.44
CA GLY A 156 -14.88 -0.25 10.49
C GLY A 156 -16.05 -0.92 11.18
N THR A 157 -17.19 -0.28 11.14
CA THR A 157 -18.41 -0.77 11.80
C THR A 157 -19.62 -0.80 10.89
N THR A 158 -19.74 0.15 9.98
CA THR A 158 -20.95 0.41 9.19
C THR A 158 -20.88 -0.20 7.79
N GLY A 159 -19.66 -0.38 7.27
CA GLY A 159 -19.45 -0.89 5.90
C GLY A 159 -19.85 0.10 4.80
N ASP A 160 -20.03 1.36 5.11
CA ASP A 160 -20.42 2.40 4.17
C ASP A 160 -19.25 3.05 3.44
N CYS A 161 -19.52 4.01 2.57
CA CYS A 161 -18.48 4.74 1.85
C CYS A 161 -17.55 5.51 2.79
N TYR A 162 -18.08 6.03 3.90
CA TYR A 162 -17.29 6.78 4.86
C TYR A 162 -16.28 5.88 5.60
N ASP A 163 -16.71 4.72 6.07
CA ASP A 163 -15.80 3.75 6.69
C ASP A 163 -14.71 3.29 5.73
N ARG A 164 -15.06 3.01 4.46
CA ARG A 164 -14.07 2.65 3.45
C ARG A 164 -13.02 3.74 3.20
N TYR A 165 -13.41 5.01 3.29
CA TYR A 165 -12.49 6.13 3.23
C TYR A 165 -11.55 6.14 4.45
N LEU A 166 -12.12 6.05 5.67
CA LEU A 166 -11.35 6.05 6.92
C LEU A 166 -10.33 4.90 6.97
N MET A 167 -10.75 3.70 6.54
CA MET A 167 -9.84 2.54 6.48
C MET A 167 -8.63 2.83 5.60
N ARG A 168 -8.82 3.40 4.42
CA ARG A 168 -7.70 3.72 3.51
C ARG A 168 -6.77 4.79 4.08
N ALA A 169 -7.32 5.82 4.70
CA ALA A 169 -6.52 6.87 5.33
C ALA A 169 -5.65 6.32 6.47
N GLU A 170 -6.23 5.45 7.31
CA GLU A 170 -5.49 4.83 8.40
C GLU A 170 -4.47 3.80 7.90
N GLU A 171 -4.80 3.00 6.90
CA GLU A 171 -3.87 2.04 6.32
C GLU A 171 -2.63 2.71 5.69
N ILE A 172 -2.72 3.95 5.22
CA ILE A 172 -1.53 4.71 4.79
C ILE A 172 -0.59 4.93 5.98
N ARG A 173 -1.11 5.30 7.16
CA ARG A 173 -0.31 5.51 8.37
C ARG A 173 0.37 4.23 8.82
N GLN A 174 -0.37 3.13 8.82
CA GLN A 174 0.15 1.82 9.18
C GLN A 174 1.23 1.34 8.19
N SER A 175 1.02 1.53 6.89
CA SER A 175 2.02 1.22 5.86
C SER A 175 3.30 2.04 6.03
N VAL A 176 3.20 3.34 6.34
CA VAL A 176 4.35 4.18 6.65
C VAL A 176 5.10 3.70 7.90
N SER A 177 4.37 3.23 8.93
CA SER A 177 4.98 2.62 10.12
C SER A 177 5.79 1.37 9.76
N ILE A 178 5.19 0.46 8.98
CA ILE A 178 5.88 -0.77 8.51
C ILE A 178 7.12 -0.42 7.69
N ILE A 179 7.02 0.55 6.76
CA ILE A 179 8.17 0.99 5.94
C ILE A 179 9.32 1.48 6.83
N ARG A 180 9.04 2.30 7.84
CA ARG A 180 10.06 2.80 8.78
C ARG A 180 10.72 1.66 9.54
N GLN A 181 9.94 0.76 10.15
CA GLN A 181 10.45 -0.40 10.85
C GLN A 181 11.30 -1.31 9.94
N CYS A 182 10.86 -1.50 8.70
CA CYS A 182 11.57 -2.31 7.71
C CYS A 182 12.94 -1.70 7.34
N ILE A 183 13.02 -0.36 7.25
CA ILE A 183 14.28 0.33 6.97
C ILE A 183 15.20 0.33 8.19
N ASP A 184 14.66 0.55 9.38
CA ASP A 184 15.44 0.52 10.64
C ASP A 184 16.07 -0.85 10.92
N GLN A 185 15.40 -1.93 10.48
CA GLN A 185 15.85 -3.31 10.62
C GLN A 185 16.39 -3.91 9.31
N PHE A 186 16.78 -3.05 8.35
CA PHE A 186 17.11 -3.51 7.00
C PHE A 186 18.31 -4.47 7.01
N PRO A 187 18.15 -5.76 6.62
CA PRO A 187 19.20 -6.74 6.72
C PRO A 187 20.18 -6.65 5.55
N GLU A 188 21.46 -6.87 5.84
CA GLU A 188 22.45 -7.14 4.79
C GLU A 188 22.18 -8.48 4.11
N GLY A 189 22.66 -8.63 2.88
CA GLY A 189 22.61 -9.90 2.15
C GLY A 189 22.21 -9.73 0.69
N SER A 190 22.20 -10.84 -0.03
CA SER A 190 21.87 -10.86 -1.46
C SER A 190 20.42 -10.47 -1.73
N TYR A 191 20.21 -9.73 -2.80
CA TYR A 191 18.90 -9.38 -3.33
C TYR A 191 18.31 -10.46 -4.23
N TYR A 192 19.07 -11.45 -4.61
CA TYR A 192 18.65 -12.55 -5.47
C TYR A 192 19.27 -13.88 -5.00
N ALA A 193 18.47 -14.94 -5.01
CA ALA A 193 18.97 -16.28 -4.69
C ALA A 193 19.89 -16.77 -5.82
N PRO A 194 20.93 -17.58 -5.50
CA PRO A 194 21.73 -18.22 -6.53
C PRO A 194 20.84 -19.00 -7.50
N VAL A 195 21.09 -18.85 -8.80
CA VAL A 195 20.31 -19.52 -9.84
C VAL A 195 20.38 -21.03 -9.61
N SER A 196 19.25 -21.66 -9.30
CA SER A 196 19.17 -23.10 -9.23
C SER A 196 18.99 -23.69 -10.65
N TYR A 197 19.42 -24.92 -10.85
CA TYR A 197 19.34 -25.66 -12.12
C TYR A 197 17.95 -25.67 -12.75
N THR A 198 16.90 -25.51 -11.96
CA THR A 198 15.51 -25.46 -12.43
C THR A 198 15.16 -24.22 -13.25
N HIS A 199 15.87 -23.11 -13.06
CA HIS A 199 15.65 -21.88 -13.83
C HIS A 199 16.32 -21.94 -15.21
N LEU A 200 17.44 -22.63 -15.34
CA LEU A 200 18.12 -22.84 -16.62
C LEU A 200 17.31 -23.73 -17.56
N ARG A 201 16.66 -24.78 -17.04
CA ARG A 201 15.84 -25.69 -17.84
C ARG A 201 14.60 -25.04 -18.46
N ALA A 202 14.01 -24.04 -17.81
CA ALA A 202 12.85 -23.32 -18.37
C ALA A 202 13.21 -22.48 -19.61
N HIS A 203 14.45 -22.06 -19.76
CA HIS A 203 14.93 -21.36 -20.95
C HIS A 203 15.43 -22.31 -22.04
N GLU A 204 15.94 -23.48 -21.68
CA GLU A 204 16.42 -24.49 -22.65
C GLU A 204 15.26 -25.19 -23.38
N THR A 205 14.11 -25.35 -22.76
CA THR A 205 12.93 -25.99 -23.38
C THR A 205 12.22 -25.11 -24.42
N LEU A 206 12.56 -23.83 -24.52
CA LEU A 206 12.01 -22.94 -25.56
C LEU A 206 12.84 -22.92 -26.86
N ASN A 207 13.98 -23.60 -26.89
CA ASN A 207 14.88 -23.65 -28.06
C ASN A 207 14.92 -25.02 -28.79
N HIS A 208 13.91 -25.87 -28.55
CA HIS A 208 13.73 -27.16 -29.27
C HIS A 208 12.38 -27.27 -29.92
#